data_bce879a0d3ce0c989852b01ab3dd54e7
#
_entry.id   bce879a0d3ce0c989852b01ab3dd54e7
#
_cell.length_a   1.000
_cell.length_b   1.000
_cell.length_c   1.000
_cell.angle_alpha   90.00
_cell.angle_beta   90.00
_cell.angle_gamma   90.00
#
_symmetry.space_group_name_H-M   'P 1'
#
loop_
_entity.id
_entity.type
_entity.pdbx_description
1 polymer ?
#
loop_
_entity_poly.entity_id
_entity_poly.type
_entity_poly.pdbx_seq_one_letter_code
_entity_poly.pdbx_strand_id
1 'polypeptide(L)'
;MIGLLEFAHIIHSKEKLVDFLIEHHVLASTITCTQCGKNLSIDKETLSYRCNKRYMVKNVHKKRVSTQCNFRKSAKEGTWFGQSNLDVGTVCKIVACFLMLRHPRQDDTQEETGAAWATIVDWFNFDREVFNNYKHL
;
A
#
# COMPACT_ATOMS: atom_id res chain seq x y z
N MET A 1 19.46 8.79 -6.32
CA MET A 1 19.45 7.45 -5.69
C MET A 1 19.33 7.61 -4.18
N ILE A 2 18.35 6.98 -3.56
CA ILE A 2 18.10 7.09 -2.13
C ILE A 2 18.98 6.09 -1.34
N GLY A 3 19.57 6.53 -0.24
CA GLY A 3 20.35 5.67 0.63
C GLY A 3 19.50 4.97 1.69
N LEU A 4 20.05 3.92 2.32
CA LEU A 4 19.34 3.14 3.35
C LEU A 4 18.87 3.98 4.52
N LEU A 5 19.72 4.87 5.03
CA LEU A 5 19.37 5.73 6.17
C LEU A 5 18.31 6.76 5.81
N GLU A 6 18.37 7.30 4.60
CA GLU A 6 17.37 8.23 4.09
C GLU A 6 16.01 7.51 3.92
N PHE A 7 16.02 6.31 3.37
CA PHE A 7 14.81 5.50 3.24
C PHE A 7 14.24 5.09 4.60
N ALA A 8 15.09 4.72 5.55
CA ALA A 8 14.66 4.43 6.92
C ALA A 8 13.97 5.63 7.56
N HIS A 9 14.46 6.84 7.32
CA HIS A 9 13.84 8.06 7.81
C HIS A 9 12.44 8.28 7.20
N ILE A 10 12.27 7.97 5.92
CA ILE A 10 10.96 8.04 5.24
C ILE A 10 9.99 7.03 5.85
N ILE A 11 10.43 5.78 6.05
CA ILE A 11 9.59 4.71 6.61
C ILE A 11 9.14 5.01 8.03
N HIS A 12 9.92 5.74 8.79
CA HIS A 12 9.62 6.06 10.19
C HIS A 12 8.34 6.90 10.35
N SER A 13 7.98 7.68 9.35
CA SER A 13 6.72 8.43 9.29
C SER A 13 5.78 7.79 8.27
N LYS A 14 4.60 7.37 8.72
CA LYS A 14 3.58 6.77 7.84
C LYS A 14 3.15 7.72 6.73
N GLU A 15 2.97 9.00 7.04
CA GLU A 15 2.62 10.02 6.07
C GLU A 15 3.70 10.19 4.99
N LYS A 16 4.96 10.29 5.40
CA LYS A 16 6.09 10.41 4.47
C LYS A 16 6.23 9.17 3.59
N LEU A 17 6.01 7.97 4.15
CA LEU A 17 6.04 6.72 3.38
C LEU A 17 4.94 6.69 2.34
N VAL A 18 3.72 7.06 2.70
CA VAL A 18 2.59 7.10 1.75
C VAL A 18 2.86 8.11 0.64
N ASP A 19 3.37 9.29 0.98
CA ASP A 19 3.74 10.30 -0.02
C ASP A 19 4.82 9.79 -0.98
N PHE A 20 5.83 9.10 -0.45
CA PHE A 20 6.86 8.46 -1.27
C PHE A 20 6.27 7.43 -2.23
N LEU A 21 5.37 6.57 -1.75
CA LEU A 21 4.74 5.54 -2.58
C LEU A 21 3.82 6.14 -3.65
N ILE A 22 3.16 7.24 -3.35
CA ILE A 22 2.34 7.98 -4.34
C ILE A 22 3.25 8.61 -5.40
N GLU A 23 4.33 9.26 -4.99
CA GLU A 23 5.30 9.89 -5.90
C GLU A 23 5.89 8.87 -6.88
N HIS A 24 6.14 7.65 -6.42
CA HIS A 24 6.68 6.57 -7.25
C HIS A 24 5.60 5.70 -7.92
N HIS A 25 4.36 6.16 -7.94
CA HIS A 25 3.22 5.51 -8.62
C HIS A 25 2.89 4.10 -8.11
N VAL A 26 3.25 3.79 -6.88
CA VAL A 26 2.89 2.51 -6.23
C VAL A 26 1.46 2.58 -5.70
N LEU A 27 1.08 3.72 -5.12
CA LEU A 27 -0.28 3.99 -4.65
C LEU A 27 -0.89 5.15 -5.43
N ALA A 28 -2.19 5.08 -5.69
CA ALA A 28 -2.91 6.19 -6.31
C ALA A 28 -3.35 7.20 -5.24
N SER A 29 -3.11 8.48 -5.48
CA SER A 29 -3.54 9.55 -4.56
C SER A 29 -5.06 9.75 -4.60
N THR A 30 -5.68 9.54 -5.75
CA THR A 30 -7.13 9.69 -5.97
C THR A 30 -7.67 8.57 -6.84
N ILE A 31 -8.92 8.20 -6.61
CA ILE A 31 -9.67 7.29 -7.47
C ILE A 31 -11.08 7.84 -7.66
N THR A 32 -11.80 7.29 -8.64
CA THR A 32 -13.20 7.64 -8.87
C THR A 32 -14.10 6.57 -8.26
N CYS A 33 -15.11 7.00 -7.48
CA CYS A 33 -16.11 6.10 -6.96
C CYS A 33 -16.90 5.46 -8.11
N THR A 34 -16.97 4.13 -8.13
CA THR A 34 -17.69 3.39 -9.17
C THR A 34 -19.20 3.48 -9.04
N GLN A 35 -19.71 3.87 -7.87
CA GLN A 35 -21.14 3.98 -7.60
C GLN A 35 -21.72 5.36 -7.93
N CYS A 36 -21.01 6.43 -7.57
CA CYS A 36 -21.52 7.79 -7.71
C CYS A 36 -20.63 8.73 -8.55
N GLY A 37 -19.47 8.28 -8.98
CA GLY A 37 -18.55 9.07 -9.82
C GLY A 37 -17.77 10.17 -9.12
N LYS A 38 -17.86 10.29 -7.79
CA LYS A 38 -17.10 11.28 -7.04
C LYS A 38 -15.60 10.90 -7.00
N ASN A 39 -14.72 11.90 -7.11
CA ASN A 39 -13.29 11.70 -6.90
C ASN A 39 -13.00 11.53 -5.38
N LEU A 40 -12.26 10.49 -5.05
CA LEU A 40 -11.92 10.14 -3.68
C LEU A 40 -10.42 10.26 -3.47
N SER A 41 -10.01 10.94 -2.40
CA SER A 41 -8.61 11.03 -1.99
C SER A 41 -8.26 9.89 -1.04
N ILE A 42 -7.01 9.44 -1.07
CA ILE A 42 -6.53 8.41 -0.15
C ILE A 42 -6.53 8.90 1.29
N ASP A 43 -7.02 8.08 2.20
CA ASP A 43 -6.80 8.24 3.63
C ASP A 43 -5.45 7.61 3.98
N LYS A 44 -4.48 8.44 4.33
CA LYS A 44 -3.10 7.99 4.62
C LYS A 44 -2.99 7.16 5.89
N GLU A 45 -3.93 7.30 6.83
CA GLU A 45 -3.94 6.50 8.06
C GLU A 45 -4.44 5.08 7.82
N THR A 46 -5.56 4.95 7.11
CA THR A 46 -6.21 3.64 6.87
C THR A 46 -5.80 3.01 5.54
N LEU A 47 -5.11 3.74 4.68
CA LEU A 47 -4.76 3.32 3.31
C LEU A 47 -5.98 2.84 2.55
N SER A 48 -7.01 3.67 2.55
CA SER A 48 -8.27 3.35 1.88
C SER A 48 -8.89 4.57 1.22
N TYR A 49 -9.80 4.31 0.30
CA TYR A 49 -10.65 5.32 -0.31
C TYR A 49 -12.07 5.07 0.17
N ARG A 50 -12.75 6.11 0.61
CA ARG A 50 -14.11 6.00 1.12
C ARG A 50 -14.99 7.09 0.53
N CYS A 51 -16.14 6.69 0.00
CA CYS A 51 -17.16 7.61 -0.47
C CYS A 51 -18.23 7.79 0.60
N ASN A 52 -18.45 9.05 0.99
CA ASN A 52 -19.49 9.44 1.97
C ASN A 52 -20.53 10.36 1.34
N LYS A 53 -20.60 10.42 -0.01
CA LYS A 53 -21.55 11.28 -0.69
C LYS A 53 -22.98 10.86 -0.36
N ARG A 54 -23.80 11.80 0.03
CA ARG A 54 -25.25 11.60 0.21
C ARG A 54 -25.97 12.03 -1.07
N TYR A 55 -26.94 11.24 -1.47
CA TYR A 55 -27.77 11.51 -2.63
C TYR A 55 -29.22 11.10 -2.34
N MET A 56 -30.14 11.67 -3.11
CA MET A 56 -31.57 11.41 -2.94
C MET A 56 -32.02 10.33 -3.91
N VAL A 57 -32.68 9.30 -3.39
CA VAL A 57 -33.25 8.19 -4.15
C VAL A 57 -34.74 8.08 -3.83
N LYS A 58 -35.55 7.78 -4.82
CA LYS A 58 -36.97 7.45 -4.62
C LYS A 58 -37.09 6.03 -4.10
N ASN A 59 -37.77 5.88 -2.97
CA ASN A 59 -38.07 4.56 -2.41
C ASN A 59 -39.27 3.90 -3.14
N VAL A 60 -39.68 2.71 -2.68
CA VAL A 60 -40.85 1.95 -3.22
C VAL A 60 -42.15 2.77 -3.17
N HIS A 61 -42.27 3.71 -2.23
CA HIS A 61 -43.42 4.60 -2.08
C HIS A 61 -43.27 5.94 -2.83
N LYS A 62 -42.29 6.04 -3.76
CA LYS A 62 -41.95 7.25 -4.53
C LYS A 62 -41.56 8.47 -3.68
N LYS A 63 -41.21 8.28 -2.41
CA LYS A 63 -40.67 9.33 -1.55
C LYS A 63 -39.16 9.44 -1.75
N ARG A 64 -38.68 10.69 -1.74
CA ARG A 64 -37.23 10.95 -1.78
C ARG A 64 -36.61 10.64 -0.41
N VAL A 65 -35.66 9.72 -0.38
CA VAL A 65 -34.93 9.32 0.82
C VAL A 65 -33.46 9.66 0.63
N SER A 66 -32.83 10.25 1.65
CA SER A 66 -31.37 10.48 1.63
C SER A 66 -30.66 9.15 1.79
N THR A 67 -29.80 8.81 0.82
CA THR A 67 -29.00 7.59 0.84
C THR A 67 -27.52 7.97 0.80
N GLN A 68 -26.73 7.31 1.63
CA GLN A 68 -25.28 7.49 1.66
C GLN A 68 -24.59 6.48 0.75
N CYS A 69 -23.64 6.94 -0.06
CA CYS A 69 -22.77 6.04 -0.83
C CYS A 69 -21.84 5.30 0.13
N ASN A 70 -21.83 3.97 0.06
CA ASN A 70 -21.01 3.13 0.93
C ASN A 70 -19.78 2.54 0.22
N PHE A 71 -19.39 3.11 -0.91
CA PHE A 71 -18.20 2.62 -1.62
C PHE A 71 -16.96 2.75 -0.76
N ARG A 72 -16.20 1.66 -0.70
CA ARG A 72 -14.92 1.61 0.00
C ARG A 72 -13.96 0.70 -0.76
N LYS A 73 -12.72 1.11 -0.89
CA LYS A 73 -11.66 0.33 -1.53
C LYS A 73 -10.36 0.50 -0.77
N SER A 74 -9.63 -0.61 -0.57
CA SER A 74 -8.27 -0.56 -0.01
C SER A 74 -7.29 -0.02 -1.05
N ALA A 75 -6.40 0.87 -0.64
CA ALA A 75 -5.33 1.35 -1.50
C ALA A 75 -4.32 0.27 -1.86
N LYS A 76 -4.23 -0.78 -1.06
CA LYS A 76 -3.35 -1.95 -1.31
C LYS A 76 -3.87 -2.85 -2.42
N GLU A 77 -5.17 -2.83 -2.68
CA GLU A 77 -5.81 -3.67 -3.70
C GLU A 77 -5.26 -3.35 -5.09
N GLY A 78 -4.91 -4.40 -5.84
CA GLY A 78 -4.29 -4.24 -7.15
C GLY A 78 -2.80 -3.90 -7.12
N THR A 79 -2.20 -3.83 -5.95
CA THR A 79 -0.75 -3.64 -5.76
C THR A 79 -0.10 -4.92 -5.22
N TRP A 80 1.22 -4.96 -5.24
CA TRP A 80 1.98 -6.09 -4.65
C TRP A 80 1.85 -6.20 -3.13
N PHE A 81 1.30 -5.18 -2.46
CA PHE A 81 0.92 -5.26 -1.05
C PHE A 81 -0.42 -5.98 -0.81
N GLY A 82 -1.24 -6.18 -1.84
CA GLY A 82 -2.65 -6.54 -1.72
C GLY A 82 -2.90 -7.90 -1.06
N GLN A 83 -1.99 -8.84 -1.22
CA GLN A 83 -2.12 -10.19 -0.66
C GLN A 83 -1.35 -10.38 0.64
N SER A 84 -0.74 -9.33 1.17
CA SER A 84 0.02 -9.39 2.41
C SER A 84 -0.79 -8.87 3.58
N ASN A 85 -0.72 -9.58 4.71
CA ASN A 85 -1.28 -9.12 5.98
C ASN A 85 -0.30 -8.20 6.73
N LEU A 86 0.91 -8.03 6.23
CA LEU A 86 1.91 -7.17 6.84
C LEU A 86 1.57 -5.70 6.61
N ASP A 87 1.97 -4.87 7.56
CA ASP A 87 1.96 -3.43 7.39
C ASP A 87 2.87 -3.02 6.22
N VAL A 88 2.43 -2.01 5.45
CA VAL A 88 3.17 -1.51 4.28
C VAL A 88 4.58 -1.06 4.65
N GLY A 89 4.75 -0.42 5.82
CA GLY A 89 6.07 -0.03 6.31
C GLY A 89 7.00 -1.23 6.52
N THR A 90 6.49 -2.32 7.07
CA THR A 90 7.26 -3.56 7.28
C THR A 90 7.67 -4.18 5.94
N VAL A 91 6.77 -4.25 4.98
CA VAL A 91 7.09 -4.75 3.63
C VAL A 91 8.18 -3.90 2.97
N CYS A 92 8.08 -2.59 3.07
CA CYS A 92 9.08 -1.68 2.52
C CYS A 92 10.45 -1.85 3.19
N LYS A 93 10.49 -2.10 4.49
CA LYS A 93 11.74 -2.41 5.21
C LYS A 93 12.37 -3.71 4.71
N ILE A 94 11.57 -4.76 4.51
CA ILE A 94 12.05 -6.05 3.99
C ILE A 94 12.66 -5.86 2.60
N VAL A 95 11.97 -5.16 1.72
CA VAL A 95 12.46 -4.86 0.36
C VAL A 95 13.75 -4.04 0.41
N ALA A 96 13.82 -3.02 1.25
CA ALA A 96 15.01 -2.21 1.44
C ALA A 96 16.21 -3.04 1.92
N CYS A 97 16.00 -3.94 2.88
CA CYS A 97 17.04 -4.86 3.36
C CYS A 97 17.51 -5.79 2.24
N PHE A 98 16.59 -6.29 1.44
CA PHE A 98 16.93 -7.14 0.29
C PHE A 98 17.83 -6.39 -0.72
N LEU A 99 17.50 -5.15 -1.04
CA LEU A 99 18.21 -4.36 -2.05
C LEU A 99 19.52 -3.77 -1.55
N MET A 100 19.61 -3.39 -0.28
CA MET A 100 20.67 -2.52 0.24
C MET A 100 21.68 -3.22 1.17
N LEU A 101 21.30 -4.34 1.79
CA LEU A 101 22.20 -5.10 2.64
C LEU A 101 22.99 -6.14 1.86
N ARG A 102 24.19 -6.43 2.34
CA ARG A 102 25.03 -7.51 1.78
C ARG A 102 24.63 -8.87 2.36
N HIS A 103 24.93 -9.94 1.66
CA HIS A 103 24.73 -11.31 2.15
C HIS A 103 25.72 -11.66 3.28
N PRO A 104 25.31 -12.48 4.27
CA PRO A 104 23.96 -12.94 4.56
C PRO A 104 23.15 -11.82 5.22
N ARG A 105 21.88 -11.65 4.83
CA ARG A 105 21.05 -10.51 5.27
C ARG A 105 19.73 -10.87 5.96
N GLN A 106 19.39 -12.15 6.01
CA GLN A 106 18.12 -12.60 6.59
C GLN A 106 18.04 -12.35 8.08
N ASP A 107 19.13 -12.62 8.82
CA ASP A 107 19.20 -12.36 10.26
C ASP A 107 19.02 -10.87 10.57
N ASP A 108 19.76 -10.01 9.85
CA ASP A 108 19.67 -8.56 10.02
C ASP A 108 18.26 -8.06 9.69
N THR A 109 17.65 -8.61 8.63
CA THR A 109 16.28 -8.25 8.25
C THR A 109 15.29 -8.65 9.33
N GLN A 110 15.45 -9.81 9.95
CA GLN A 110 14.60 -10.25 11.05
C GLN A 110 14.72 -9.34 12.26
N GLU A 111 15.93 -8.95 12.64
CA GLU A 111 16.16 -8.00 13.74
C GLU A 111 15.52 -6.64 13.47
N GLU A 112 15.73 -6.10 12.27
CA GLU A 112 15.25 -4.75 11.91
C GLU A 112 13.74 -4.67 11.73
N THR A 113 13.09 -5.75 11.26
CA THR A 113 11.66 -5.73 10.93
C THR A 113 10.78 -6.43 11.95
N GLY A 114 11.34 -7.33 12.75
CA GLY A 114 10.57 -8.19 13.66
C GLY A 114 9.70 -9.21 12.94
N ALA A 115 9.80 -9.35 11.62
CA ALA A 115 9.01 -10.31 10.85
C ALA A 115 9.47 -11.75 11.08
N ALA A 116 8.56 -12.70 10.93
CA ALA A 116 8.88 -14.12 11.05
C ALA A 116 9.86 -14.55 9.94
N TRP A 117 10.75 -15.48 10.25
CA TRP A 117 11.74 -15.97 9.30
C TRP A 117 11.13 -16.47 8.00
N ALA A 118 10.05 -17.26 8.08
CA ALA A 118 9.36 -17.75 6.90
C ALA A 118 8.81 -16.63 6.02
N THR A 119 8.28 -15.57 6.63
CA THR A 119 7.80 -14.39 5.93
C THR A 119 8.93 -13.68 5.17
N ILE A 120 10.09 -13.54 5.80
CA ILE A 120 11.27 -12.92 5.17
C ILE A 120 11.74 -13.77 3.98
N VAL A 121 11.79 -15.08 4.12
CA VAL A 121 12.17 -15.99 3.04
C VAL A 121 11.21 -15.85 1.86
N ASP A 122 9.91 -15.82 2.11
CA ASP A 122 8.90 -15.66 1.06
C ASP A 122 9.04 -14.33 0.33
N TRP A 123 9.23 -13.24 1.06
CA TRP A 123 9.44 -11.92 0.47
C TRP A 123 10.75 -11.84 -0.33
N PHE A 124 11.82 -12.42 0.19
CA PHE A 124 13.09 -12.44 -0.54
C PHE A 124 13.01 -13.26 -1.83
N ASN A 125 12.27 -14.36 -1.82
CA ASN A 125 12.03 -15.14 -3.03
C ASN A 125 11.21 -14.36 -4.05
N PHE A 126 10.16 -13.68 -3.61
CA PHE A 126 9.36 -12.79 -4.45
C PHE A 126 10.22 -11.64 -5.04
N ASP A 127 11.03 -11.00 -4.22
CA ASP A 127 11.91 -9.91 -4.66
C ASP A 127 12.93 -10.39 -5.70
N ARG A 128 13.49 -11.58 -5.53
CA ARG A 128 14.39 -12.19 -6.52
C ARG A 128 13.69 -12.45 -7.84
N GLU A 129 12.48 -12.96 -7.79
CA GLU A 129 11.66 -13.21 -8.97
C GLU A 129 11.38 -11.93 -9.74
N VAL A 130 10.92 -10.90 -9.06
CA VAL A 130 10.68 -9.57 -9.65
C VAL A 130 11.97 -9.03 -10.27
N PHE A 131 13.07 -9.09 -9.54
CA PHE A 131 14.37 -8.58 -10.00
C PHE A 131 14.90 -9.34 -11.22
N ASN A 132 14.74 -10.65 -11.25
CA ASN A 132 15.15 -11.46 -12.40
C ASN A 132 14.31 -11.14 -13.64
N ASN A 133 13.02 -10.96 -13.50
CA ASN A 133 12.15 -10.56 -14.60
C ASN A 133 12.53 -9.19 -15.16
N TYR A 134 12.98 -8.28 -14.31
CA TYR A 134 13.43 -6.94 -14.72
C TYR A 134 14.72 -6.98 -15.56
N LYS A 135 15.60 -7.94 -15.31
CA LYS A 135 16.85 -8.09 -16.07
C LYS A 135 16.65 -8.54 -17.52
N HIS A 136 15.49 -9.09 -17.84
CA HIS A 136 15.16 -9.58 -19.17
C HIS A 136 14.32 -8.59 -20.00
N LEU A 137 14.07 -7.41 -19.44
CA LEU A 137 13.44 -6.29 -20.14
C LEU A 137 14.50 -5.35 -20.70
#